data_29936dce7bdab530c6d30ad739843200
#
_entry.id   29936dce7bdab530c6d30ad739843200
#
_cell.length_a   1.000
_cell.length_b   1.000
_cell.length_c   1.000
_cell.angle_alpha   90.00
_cell.angle_beta   90.00
_cell.angle_gamma   90.00
#
_symmetry.space_group_name_H-M   'P 1'
#
loop_
_entity.id
_entity.type
_entity.pdbx_description
1 polymer ?
#
loop_
_entity_poly.entity_id
_entity_poly.type
_entity_poly.pdbx_seq_one_letter_code
_entity_poly.pdbx_strand_id
1 'polypeptide(L)'
;MSQKQYRVAMIGAGKIVQVGHIPNFQSLTNVTVEALCDVNEERVKAIAKEKAIPRTFTDYKKMLSEVKPDITVIATPNVFHKPMALEALAAGSHVLCEKPLALSYADAKEMMDLATSKGLTLTVGSHYRWSDAIRAAKAQADAGFFGEIYAVRTVWHRRSGIPGYGSWFTRKDLAGGGSLLDIGIHALDRALFLMGYPQPLTVSGATFSKLGPQGLGLGGWGADILKPTSNTQFD
;
A
#
# COMPACT_ATOMS: atom_id res chain seq x y z
N MET A 1 -5.40 9.33 -33.11
CA MET A 1 -5.63 10.15 -31.90
C MET A 1 -4.40 9.99 -31.02
N SER A 2 -3.74 11.07 -30.58
CA SER A 2 -2.61 10.96 -29.64
C SER A 2 -3.14 10.43 -28.31
N GLN A 3 -2.48 9.40 -27.80
CA GLN A 3 -2.82 8.82 -26.49
C GLN A 3 -2.55 9.88 -25.40
N LYS A 4 -3.50 10.06 -24.47
CA LYS A 4 -3.33 11.01 -23.35
C LYS A 4 -2.08 10.62 -22.55
N GLN A 5 -1.19 11.58 -22.28
CA GLN A 5 -0.02 11.41 -21.43
C GLN A 5 -0.40 11.73 -19.99
N TYR A 6 0.06 10.89 -19.06
CA TYR A 6 -0.19 11.04 -17.63
C TYR A 6 1.11 11.32 -16.88
N ARG A 7 1.07 12.32 -15.99
CA ARG A 7 2.16 12.65 -15.07
C ARG A 7 1.91 12.00 -13.73
N VAL A 8 2.87 11.23 -13.26
CA VAL A 8 2.80 10.52 -11.98
C VAL A 8 3.76 11.16 -10.99
N ALA A 9 3.31 11.40 -9.78
CA ALA A 9 4.15 11.75 -8.65
C ALA A 9 4.00 10.70 -7.54
N MET A 10 5.08 10.44 -6.80
CA MET A 10 5.09 9.41 -5.76
C MET A 10 5.48 9.99 -4.41
N ILE A 11 4.71 9.66 -3.37
CA ILE A 11 4.96 10.04 -1.98
C ILE A 11 5.44 8.81 -1.22
N GLY A 12 6.66 8.86 -0.70
CA GLY A 12 7.42 7.75 -0.16
C GLY A 12 8.45 7.24 -1.16
N ALA A 13 9.68 7.01 -0.67
CA ALA A 13 10.78 6.44 -1.45
C ALA A 13 11.26 5.11 -0.83
N GLY A 14 10.33 4.37 -0.23
CA GLY A 14 10.57 3.07 0.38
C GLY A 14 10.82 1.95 -0.64
N LYS A 15 11.06 0.74 -0.13
CA LYS A 15 11.42 -0.41 -0.96
C LYS A 15 10.39 -0.70 -2.06
N ILE A 16 9.09 -0.66 -1.72
CA ILE A 16 8.01 -0.99 -2.69
C ILE A 16 7.97 0.01 -3.86
N VAL A 17 8.25 1.29 -3.58
CA VAL A 17 8.33 2.32 -4.62
C VAL A 17 9.48 2.03 -5.59
N GLN A 18 10.65 1.67 -5.06
CA GLN A 18 11.86 1.43 -5.85
C GLN A 18 11.76 0.18 -6.72
N VAL A 19 11.19 -0.92 -6.20
CA VAL A 19 11.18 -2.22 -6.90
C VAL A 19 9.87 -2.54 -7.60
N GLY A 20 8.79 -1.84 -7.24
CA GLY A 20 7.45 -2.06 -7.78
C GLY A 20 6.93 -0.84 -8.53
N HIS A 21 6.59 0.24 -7.84
CA HIS A 21 5.87 1.34 -8.47
C HIS A 21 6.67 2.04 -9.59
N ILE A 22 7.90 2.47 -9.32
CA ILE A 22 8.71 3.19 -10.33
C ILE A 22 8.87 2.36 -11.59
N PRO A 23 9.40 1.12 -11.56
CA PRO A 23 9.62 0.37 -12.80
C PRO A 23 8.33 0.05 -13.53
N ASN A 24 7.23 -0.25 -12.81
CA ASN A 24 5.96 -0.54 -13.44
C ASN A 24 5.36 0.70 -14.15
N PHE A 25 5.40 1.88 -13.52
CA PHE A 25 4.94 3.10 -14.19
C PHE A 25 5.85 3.51 -15.34
N GLN A 26 7.17 3.38 -15.21
CA GLN A 26 8.11 3.68 -16.29
C GLN A 26 8.03 2.71 -17.48
N SER A 27 7.44 1.52 -17.31
CA SER A 27 7.20 0.59 -18.42
C SER A 27 6.02 0.98 -19.32
N LEU A 28 5.19 1.93 -18.87
CA LEU A 28 4.01 2.38 -19.62
C LEU A 28 4.40 3.51 -20.59
N THR A 29 4.00 3.39 -21.85
CA THR A 29 4.38 4.33 -22.92
C THR A 29 3.69 5.69 -22.81
N ASN A 30 2.58 5.77 -22.09
CA ASN A 30 1.78 6.98 -21.92
C ASN A 30 1.86 7.56 -20.51
N VAL A 31 2.91 7.23 -19.76
CA VAL A 31 3.11 7.68 -18.37
C VAL A 31 4.52 8.21 -18.19
N THR A 32 4.65 9.32 -17.47
CA THR A 32 5.94 9.87 -17.01
C THR A 32 5.94 9.97 -15.49
N VAL A 33 6.95 9.37 -14.84
CA VAL A 33 7.19 9.58 -13.41
C VAL A 33 7.92 10.92 -13.25
N GLU A 34 7.16 11.95 -12.89
CA GLU A 34 7.61 13.35 -12.89
C GLU A 34 8.31 13.75 -11.60
N ALA A 35 7.89 13.19 -10.45
CA ALA A 35 8.40 13.58 -9.17
C ALA A 35 8.40 12.45 -8.13
N LEU A 36 9.35 12.53 -7.21
CA LEU A 36 9.46 11.68 -6.03
C LEU A 36 9.57 12.54 -4.77
N CYS A 37 8.82 12.19 -3.72
CA CYS A 37 8.82 12.88 -2.43
C CYS A 37 9.14 11.90 -1.30
N ASP A 38 10.06 12.25 -0.42
CA ASP A 38 10.33 11.53 0.84
C ASP A 38 10.91 12.52 1.85
N VAL A 39 10.59 12.36 3.13
CA VAL A 39 11.15 13.20 4.20
C VAL A 39 12.66 13.07 4.33
N ASN A 40 13.23 11.97 3.87
CA ASN A 40 14.68 11.77 3.81
C ASN A 40 15.22 12.31 2.48
N GLU A 41 15.81 13.50 2.53
CA GLU A 41 16.31 14.23 1.36
C GLU A 41 17.42 13.46 0.61
N GLU A 42 18.32 12.82 1.32
CA GLU A 42 19.41 12.04 0.71
C GLU A 42 18.87 10.85 -0.05
N ARG A 43 17.92 10.11 0.57
CA ARG A 43 17.26 8.96 -0.05
C ARG A 43 16.52 9.37 -1.32
N VAL A 44 15.69 10.39 -1.26
CA VAL A 44 14.89 10.80 -2.42
C VAL A 44 15.75 11.25 -3.58
N LYS A 45 16.83 11.99 -3.32
CA LYS A 45 17.81 12.43 -4.35
C LYS A 45 18.55 11.24 -4.97
N ALA A 46 19.02 10.30 -4.14
CA ALA A 46 19.75 9.12 -4.62
C ALA A 46 18.87 8.27 -5.56
N ILE A 47 17.63 7.98 -5.13
CA ILE A 47 16.69 7.16 -5.92
C ILE A 47 16.25 7.90 -7.18
N ALA A 48 15.95 9.18 -7.11
CA ALA A 48 15.56 9.96 -8.28
C ALA A 48 16.68 9.99 -9.34
N LYS A 49 17.93 10.12 -8.91
CA LYS A 49 19.10 10.04 -9.81
C LYS A 49 19.21 8.64 -10.45
N GLU A 50 19.10 7.58 -9.64
CA GLU A 50 19.18 6.19 -10.14
C GLU A 50 18.07 5.86 -11.14
N LYS A 51 16.87 6.34 -10.87
CA LYS A 51 15.65 6.03 -11.64
C LYS A 51 15.29 7.08 -12.69
N ALA A 52 16.16 8.06 -12.91
CA ALA A 52 15.97 9.16 -13.87
C ALA A 52 14.66 9.94 -13.65
N ILE A 53 14.30 10.21 -12.38
CA ILE A 53 13.13 11.02 -12.03
C ILE A 53 13.57 12.48 -11.91
N PRO A 54 12.93 13.42 -12.66
CA PRO A 54 13.48 14.77 -12.83
C PRO A 54 13.37 15.66 -11.59
N ARG A 55 12.36 15.43 -10.73
CA ARG A 55 12.06 16.33 -9.60
C ARG A 55 12.02 15.58 -8.27
N THR A 56 12.58 16.20 -7.24
CA THR A 56 12.56 15.66 -5.86
C THR A 56 11.98 16.67 -4.89
N PHE A 57 11.29 16.18 -3.88
CA PHE A 57 10.66 16.99 -2.83
C PHE A 57 10.83 16.33 -1.46
N THR A 58 10.86 17.13 -0.41
CA THR A 58 10.73 16.69 0.99
C THR A 58 9.38 17.04 1.60
N ASP A 59 8.60 17.88 0.92
CA ASP A 59 7.24 18.26 1.28
C ASP A 59 6.29 17.86 0.15
N TYR A 60 5.37 16.93 0.45
CA TYR A 60 4.40 16.42 -0.53
C TYR A 60 3.37 17.46 -0.94
N LYS A 61 3.01 18.42 -0.07
CA LYS A 61 2.06 19.48 -0.41
C LYS A 61 2.65 20.42 -1.45
N LYS A 62 3.93 20.77 -1.26
CA LYS A 62 4.69 21.54 -2.26
C LYS A 62 4.79 20.77 -3.57
N MET A 63 5.08 19.46 -3.52
CA MET A 63 5.10 18.62 -4.72
C MET A 63 3.76 18.65 -5.45
N LEU A 64 2.65 18.42 -4.75
CA LEU A 64 1.31 18.42 -5.35
C LEU A 64 0.97 19.77 -6.01
N SER A 65 1.29 20.90 -5.34
CA SER A 65 1.00 22.23 -5.85
C SER A 65 1.82 22.62 -7.08
N GLU A 66 3.09 22.22 -7.13
CA GLU A 66 4.02 22.55 -8.22
C GLU A 66 3.95 21.59 -9.40
N VAL A 67 3.80 20.28 -9.14
CA VAL A 67 3.77 19.25 -10.19
C VAL A 67 2.38 19.13 -10.78
N LYS A 68 1.33 19.24 -9.96
CA LYS A 68 -0.07 18.99 -10.34
C LYS A 68 -0.20 17.66 -11.09
N PRO A 69 0.17 16.53 -10.45
CA PRO A 69 0.20 15.23 -11.12
C PRO A 69 -1.21 14.76 -11.47
N ASP A 70 -1.35 14.05 -12.58
CA ASP A 70 -2.60 13.35 -12.91
C ASP A 70 -2.84 12.18 -11.95
N ILE A 71 -1.77 11.51 -11.52
CA ILE A 71 -1.81 10.35 -10.61
C ILE A 71 -0.79 10.56 -9.49
N THR A 72 -1.23 10.39 -8.25
CA THR A 72 -0.37 10.36 -7.07
C THR A 72 -0.31 8.95 -6.50
N VAL A 73 0.89 8.41 -6.36
CA VAL A 73 1.13 7.13 -5.64
C VAL A 73 1.53 7.44 -4.22
N ILE A 74 0.87 6.81 -3.24
CA ILE A 74 1.16 6.98 -1.80
C ILE A 74 1.64 5.65 -1.25
N ALA A 75 2.90 5.64 -0.78
CA ALA A 75 3.57 4.45 -0.25
C ALA A 75 4.43 4.82 0.97
N THR A 76 3.78 5.37 1.96
CA THR A 76 4.32 5.84 3.25
C THR A 76 3.90 4.89 4.39
N PRO A 77 4.30 5.12 5.65
CA PRO A 77 3.67 4.42 6.77
C PRO A 77 2.16 4.66 6.82
N ASN A 78 1.41 3.64 7.25
CA ASN A 78 -0.04 3.54 7.11
C ASN A 78 -0.82 4.74 7.67
N VAL A 79 -0.38 5.30 8.79
CA VAL A 79 -1.01 6.47 9.44
C VAL A 79 -1.08 7.70 8.53
N PHE A 80 -0.17 7.81 7.56
CA PHE A 80 -0.10 8.96 6.64
C PHE A 80 -0.93 8.78 5.37
N HIS A 81 -1.48 7.60 5.12
CA HIS A 81 -2.24 7.34 3.89
C HIS A 81 -3.43 8.28 3.75
N LYS A 82 -4.27 8.40 4.77
CA LYS A 82 -5.46 9.27 4.74
C LYS A 82 -5.12 10.73 4.48
N PRO A 83 -4.32 11.43 5.29
CA PRO A 83 -4.06 12.85 5.07
C PRO A 83 -3.43 13.13 3.70
N MET A 84 -2.52 12.28 3.24
CA MET A 84 -1.89 12.45 1.93
C MET A 84 -2.85 12.19 0.78
N ALA A 85 -3.73 11.20 0.90
CA ALA A 85 -4.73 10.91 -0.12
C ALA A 85 -5.77 12.02 -0.24
N LEU A 86 -6.25 12.56 0.89
CA LEU A 86 -7.19 13.68 0.89
C LEU A 86 -6.59 14.92 0.20
N GLU A 87 -5.33 15.26 0.49
CA GLU A 87 -4.62 16.37 -0.15
C GLU A 87 -4.43 16.13 -1.66
N ALA A 88 -4.03 14.92 -2.08
CA ALA A 88 -3.86 14.59 -3.49
C ALA A 88 -5.18 14.65 -4.26
N LEU A 89 -6.26 14.08 -3.69
CA LEU A 89 -7.61 14.17 -4.25
C LEU A 89 -8.11 15.62 -4.29
N ALA A 90 -7.85 16.40 -3.22
CA ALA A 90 -8.20 17.83 -3.20
C ALA A 90 -7.51 18.61 -4.33
N ALA A 91 -6.26 18.26 -4.62
CA ALA A 91 -5.46 18.83 -5.72
C ALA A 91 -5.91 18.35 -7.12
N GLY A 92 -6.88 17.45 -7.23
CA GLY A 92 -7.41 16.95 -8.51
C GLY A 92 -6.65 15.75 -9.09
N SER A 93 -5.83 15.07 -8.28
CA SER A 93 -5.06 13.90 -8.70
C SER A 93 -5.81 12.60 -8.41
N HIS A 94 -5.81 11.65 -9.35
CA HIS A 94 -6.16 10.26 -9.06
C HIS A 94 -5.16 9.66 -8.07
N VAL A 95 -5.58 8.74 -7.22
CA VAL A 95 -4.71 8.20 -6.16
C VAL A 95 -4.61 6.68 -6.24
N LEU A 96 -3.38 6.19 -6.25
CA LEU A 96 -3.02 4.81 -5.91
C LEU A 96 -2.38 4.83 -4.52
N CYS A 97 -3.09 4.31 -3.52
CA CYS A 97 -2.60 4.23 -2.15
C CYS A 97 -2.18 2.80 -1.80
N GLU A 98 -1.03 2.61 -1.18
CA GLU A 98 -0.62 1.31 -0.66
C GLU A 98 -1.61 0.77 0.39
N LYS A 99 -1.55 -0.53 0.56
CA LYS A 99 -2.33 -1.24 1.57
C LYS A 99 -1.72 -1.05 2.99
N PRO A 100 -2.54 -1.05 4.03
CA PRO A 100 -3.99 -0.90 4.02
C PRO A 100 -4.39 0.51 3.57
N LEU A 101 -5.57 0.67 2.97
CA LEU A 101 -6.01 1.97 2.47
C LEU A 101 -6.01 3.04 3.56
N ALA A 102 -6.48 2.67 4.76
CA ALA A 102 -6.51 3.52 5.95
C ALA A 102 -6.47 2.65 7.21
N LEU A 103 -6.39 3.27 8.39
CA LEU A 103 -6.37 2.57 9.69
C LEU A 103 -7.78 2.25 10.22
N SER A 104 -8.82 2.89 9.67
CA SER A 104 -10.21 2.65 10.05
C SER A 104 -11.13 2.67 8.83
N TYR A 105 -12.31 2.06 8.99
CA TYR A 105 -13.38 2.14 7.99
C TYR A 105 -13.83 3.59 7.75
N ALA A 106 -13.97 4.38 8.81
CA ALA A 106 -14.38 5.78 8.70
C ALA A 106 -13.41 6.60 7.86
N ASP A 107 -12.10 6.41 8.07
CA ASP A 107 -11.06 7.08 7.30
C ASP A 107 -11.06 6.64 5.82
N ALA A 108 -11.18 5.34 5.56
CA ALA A 108 -11.27 4.82 4.21
C ALA A 108 -12.52 5.35 3.49
N LYS A 109 -13.65 5.42 4.19
CA LYS A 109 -14.89 5.97 3.65
C LYS A 109 -14.76 7.45 3.29
N GLU A 110 -14.17 8.26 4.14
CA GLU A 110 -13.93 9.69 3.86
C GLU A 110 -13.07 9.88 2.60
N MET A 111 -12.01 9.09 2.45
CA MET A 111 -11.18 9.10 1.24
C MET A 111 -11.98 8.74 -0.01
N MET A 112 -12.80 7.69 0.05
CA MET A 112 -13.64 7.23 -1.07
C MET A 112 -14.74 8.25 -1.41
N ASP A 113 -15.40 8.83 -0.40
CA ASP A 113 -16.43 9.85 -0.60
C ASP A 113 -15.86 11.09 -1.31
N LEU A 114 -14.67 11.55 -0.91
CA LEU A 114 -14.00 12.66 -1.56
C LEU A 114 -13.62 12.32 -3.01
N ALA A 115 -13.06 11.15 -3.25
CA ALA A 115 -12.73 10.71 -4.61
C ALA A 115 -13.97 10.69 -5.50
N THR A 116 -15.06 10.11 -5.02
CA THR A 116 -16.34 10.03 -5.72
C THR A 116 -16.91 11.41 -6.02
N SER A 117 -16.93 12.31 -5.01
CA SER A 117 -17.46 13.67 -5.17
C SER A 117 -16.71 14.50 -6.22
N LYS A 118 -15.44 14.19 -6.44
CA LYS A 118 -14.58 14.85 -7.43
C LYS A 118 -14.50 14.13 -8.78
N GLY A 119 -15.15 12.99 -8.94
CA GLY A 119 -15.03 12.16 -10.15
C GLY A 119 -13.62 11.59 -10.34
N LEU A 120 -12.87 11.40 -9.25
CA LEU A 120 -11.50 10.89 -9.26
C LEU A 120 -11.46 9.41 -8.88
N THR A 121 -10.44 8.72 -9.35
CA THR A 121 -10.18 7.32 -8.96
C THR A 121 -9.31 7.29 -7.71
N LEU A 122 -9.76 6.56 -6.69
CA LEU A 122 -8.95 6.11 -5.58
C LEU A 122 -8.87 4.58 -5.64
N THR A 123 -7.67 4.03 -5.69
CA THR A 123 -7.45 2.58 -5.68
C THR A 123 -6.42 2.18 -4.64
N VAL A 124 -6.50 0.94 -4.17
CA VAL A 124 -5.58 0.40 -3.17
C VAL A 124 -4.59 -0.58 -3.79
N GLY A 125 -3.35 -0.58 -3.30
CA GLY A 125 -2.24 -1.42 -3.76
C GLY A 125 -2.39 -2.91 -3.43
N SER A 126 -3.57 -3.49 -3.64
CA SER A 126 -3.85 -4.93 -3.45
C SER A 126 -3.33 -5.76 -4.63
N HIS A 127 -2.02 -5.72 -4.86
CA HIS A 127 -1.39 -6.24 -6.06
C HIS A 127 -1.52 -7.76 -6.25
N TYR A 128 -1.66 -8.55 -5.18
CA TYR A 128 -1.76 -10.02 -5.31
C TYR A 128 -3.01 -10.50 -6.06
N ARG A 129 -4.11 -9.73 -6.06
CA ARG A 129 -5.30 -10.10 -6.85
C ARG A 129 -5.02 -10.11 -8.36
N TRP A 130 -3.98 -9.42 -8.80
CA TRP A 130 -3.58 -9.30 -10.20
C TRP A 130 -2.57 -10.36 -10.66
N SER A 131 -2.12 -11.26 -9.77
CA SER A 131 -1.29 -12.39 -10.18
C SER A 131 -2.05 -13.33 -11.11
N ASP A 132 -1.35 -13.96 -12.07
CA ASP A 132 -1.96 -14.81 -13.07
C ASP A 132 -2.79 -15.94 -12.45
N ALA A 133 -2.28 -16.57 -11.38
CA ALA A 133 -2.99 -17.63 -10.68
C ALA A 133 -4.33 -17.16 -10.08
N ILE A 134 -4.35 -15.98 -9.44
CA ILE A 134 -5.58 -15.45 -8.84
C ILE A 134 -6.54 -14.97 -9.92
N ARG A 135 -6.06 -14.35 -10.98
CA ARG A 135 -6.89 -13.97 -12.14
C ARG A 135 -7.52 -15.19 -12.82
N ALA A 136 -6.75 -16.25 -13.03
CA ALA A 136 -7.27 -17.49 -13.59
C ALA A 136 -8.34 -18.13 -12.68
N ALA A 137 -8.06 -18.21 -11.36
CA ALA A 137 -9.04 -18.70 -10.39
C ALA A 137 -10.31 -17.84 -10.37
N LYS A 138 -10.18 -16.51 -10.41
CA LYS A 138 -11.34 -15.60 -10.48
C LYS A 138 -12.16 -15.81 -11.74
N ALA A 139 -11.52 -15.94 -12.89
CA ALA A 139 -12.22 -16.22 -14.14
C ALA A 139 -13.03 -17.52 -14.08
N GLN A 140 -12.48 -18.57 -13.45
CA GLN A 140 -13.21 -19.83 -13.25
C GLN A 140 -14.37 -19.67 -12.24
N ALA A 141 -14.17 -18.90 -11.17
CA ALA A 141 -15.22 -18.59 -10.21
C ALA A 141 -16.37 -17.83 -10.86
N ASP A 142 -16.06 -16.80 -11.67
CA ASP A 142 -17.06 -16.00 -12.38
C ASP A 142 -17.81 -16.80 -13.47
N ALA A 143 -17.14 -17.81 -14.05
CA ALA A 143 -17.77 -18.76 -14.99
C ALA A 143 -18.62 -19.84 -14.28
N GLY A 144 -18.71 -19.81 -12.96
CA GLY A 144 -19.50 -20.79 -12.20
C GLY A 144 -18.85 -22.16 -12.04
N PHE A 145 -17.56 -22.32 -12.41
CA PHE A 145 -16.88 -23.61 -12.36
C PHE A 145 -16.85 -24.22 -10.96
N PHE A 146 -16.75 -23.39 -9.92
CA PHE A 146 -16.73 -23.85 -8.53
C PHE A 146 -18.12 -23.96 -7.89
N GLY A 147 -19.19 -23.63 -8.63
CA GLY A 147 -20.52 -23.51 -8.06
C GLY A 147 -20.59 -22.37 -7.03
N GLU A 148 -21.44 -22.54 -6.03
CA GLU A 148 -21.55 -21.58 -4.93
C GLU A 148 -20.31 -21.67 -4.01
N ILE A 149 -19.56 -20.58 -3.91
CA ILE A 149 -18.42 -20.48 -3.00
C ILE A 149 -18.93 -20.06 -1.61
N TYR A 150 -19.23 -21.03 -0.77
CA TYR A 150 -19.78 -20.81 0.58
C TYR A 150 -18.72 -20.75 1.68
N ALA A 151 -17.48 -21.15 1.40
CA ALA A 151 -16.37 -21.08 2.36
C ALA A 151 -15.02 -20.88 1.66
N VAL A 152 -14.16 -20.09 2.27
CA VAL A 152 -12.76 -19.91 1.85
C VAL A 152 -11.86 -19.98 3.08
N ARG A 153 -10.79 -20.74 2.97
CA ARG A 153 -9.71 -20.74 3.95
C ARG A 153 -8.46 -20.17 3.30
N THR A 154 -7.90 -19.12 3.92
CA THR A 154 -6.63 -18.55 3.49
C THR A 154 -5.61 -18.62 4.61
N VAL A 155 -4.36 -18.85 4.27
CA VAL A 155 -3.27 -19.00 5.23
C VAL A 155 -2.04 -18.28 4.71
N TRP A 156 -1.38 -17.56 5.60
CA TRP A 156 -0.07 -16.99 5.34
C TRP A 156 0.87 -17.29 6.52
N HIS A 157 1.62 -18.35 6.38
CA HIS A 157 2.60 -18.77 7.38
C HIS A 157 4.03 -18.50 6.89
N ARG A 158 4.86 -17.97 7.78
CA ARG A 158 6.30 -17.82 7.57
C ARG A 158 7.05 -18.38 8.76
N ARG A 159 8.19 -19.03 8.50
CA ARG A 159 9.11 -19.46 9.56
C ARG A 159 9.76 -18.24 10.24
N SER A 160 10.03 -17.20 9.48
CA SER A 160 10.60 -15.92 9.92
C SER A 160 10.05 -14.82 9.01
N GLY A 161 10.28 -13.57 9.33
CA GLY A 161 9.86 -12.48 8.47
C GLY A 161 9.19 -11.32 9.20
N ILE A 162 9.31 -11.27 10.53
CA ILE A 162 8.97 -10.06 11.28
C ILE A 162 9.87 -8.94 10.75
N PRO A 163 9.31 -7.78 10.33
CA PRO A 163 10.09 -6.62 9.93
C PRO A 163 11.04 -6.16 11.03
N GLY A 164 12.11 -5.47 10.67
CA GLY A 164 13.09 -4.97 11.62
C GLY A 164 12.47 -4.14 12.72
N TYR A 165 12.90 -4.40 13.96
CA TYR A 165 12.38 -3.70 15.14
C TYR A 165 12.68 -2.22 15.10
N GLY A 166 11.75 -1.40 15.61
CA GLY A 166 11.86 0.06 15.58
C GLY A 166 11.56 0.70 14.22
N SER A 167 11.35 -0.11 13.17
CA SER A 167 10.76 0.40 11.93
C SER A 167 9.29 0.77 12.15
N TRP A 168 8.72 1.52 11.23
CA TRP A 168 7.31 1.88 11.30
C TRP A 168 6.38 0.64 11.30
N PHE A 169 6.79 -0.48 10.71
CA PHE A 169 6.02 -1.73 10.68
C PHE A 169 5.76 -2.33 12.08
N THR A 170 6.71 -2.15 13.00
CA THR A 170 6.62 -2.67 14.38
C THR A 170 6.30 -1.55 15.39
N ARG A 171 5.74 -0.45 14.91
CA ARG A 171 5.25 0.66 15.71
C ARG A 171 3.76 0.84 15.47
N LYS A 172 2.94 0.50 16.46
CA LYS A 172 1.48 0.52 16.36
C LYS A 172 0.92 1.91 16.02
N ASP A 173 1.56 2.97 16.52
CA ASP A 173 1.21 4.36 16.22
C ASP A 173 1.36 4.72 14.73
N LEU A 174 2.23 4.04 14.01
CA LEU A 174 2.48 4.26 12.59
C LEU A 174 1.83 3.20 11.68
N ALA A 175 1.86 1.94 12.12
CA ALA A 175 1.33 0.82 11.36
C ALA A 175 -0.18 0.60 11.57
N GLY A 176 -0.71 1.00 12.74
CA GLY A 176 -2.11 0.81 13.13
C GLY A 176 -2.44 -0.59 13.63
N GLY A 177 -1.58 -1.57 13.39
CA GLY A 177 -1.74 -2.96 13.82
C GLY A 177 -0.61 -3.85 13.30
N GLY A 178 -0.69 -5.13 13.64
CA GLY A 178 0.35 -6.10 13.38
C GLY A 178 0.19 -6.85 12.05
N SER A 179 0.39 -8.17 12.13
CA SER A 179 0.49 -9.05 10.95
C SER A 179 -0.76 -9.07 10.08
N LEU A 180 -1.94 -8.80 10.64
CA LEU A 180 -3.18 -8.73 9.85
C LEU A 180 -3.13 -7.55 8.86
N LEU A 181 -2.71 -6.35 9.30
CA LEU A 181 -2.64 -5.16 8.44
C LEU A 181 -1.44 -5.18 7.48
N ASP A 182 -0.36 -5.88 7.83
CA ASP A 182 0.79 -5.97 6.93
C ASP A 182 0.62 -7.09 5.87
N ILE A 183 0.41 -8.33 6.30
CA ILE A 183 0.39 -9.51 5.43
C ILE A 183 -1.01 -10.11 5.29
N GLY A 184 -1.76 -10.19 6.40
CA GLY A 184 -3.08 -10.81 6.42
C GLY A 184 -4.07 -10.10 5.51
N ILE A 185 -3.92 -8.79 5.33
CA ILE A 185 -4.73 -8.00 4.40
C ILE A 185 -4.68 -8.54 2.97
N HIS A 186 -3.53 -9.01 2.51
CA HIS A 186 -3.40 -9.62 1.17
C HIS A 186 -4.10 -10.96 1.06
N ALA A 187 -4.07 -11.75 2.14
CA ALA A 187 -4.75 -13.05 2.20
C ALA A 187 -6.26 -12.85 2.22
N LEU A 188 -6.74 -11.91 3.05
CA LEU A 188 -8.15 -11.53 3.13
C LEU A 188 -8.66 -10.93 1.80
N ASP A 189 -7.90 -10.04 1.19
CA ASP A 189 -8.24 -9.43 -0.10
C ASP A 189 -8.46 -10.46 -1.20
N ARG A 190 -7.57 -11.46 -1.31
CA ARG A 190 -7.73 -12.55 -2.30
C ARG A 190 -8.95 -13.41 -2.02
N ALA A 191 -9.23 -13.74 -0.75
CA ALA A 191 -10.41 -14.50 -0.38
C ALA A 191 -11.69 -13.75 -0.78
N LEU A 192 -11.82 -12.49 -0.37
CA LEU A 192 -12.99 -11.67 -0.71
C LEU A 192 -13.12 -11.45 -2.22
N PHE A 193 -12.02 -11.24 -2.94
CA PHE A 193 -12.02 -11.10 -4.38
C PHE A 193 -12.56 -12.34 -5.10
N LEU A 194 -12.11 -13.53 -4.69
CA LEU A 194 -12.58 -14.80 -5.27
C LEU A 194 -14.06 -15.06 -4.97
N MET A 195 -14.54 -14.69 -3.78
CA MET A 195 -15.93 -14.81 -3.36
C MET A 195 -16.87 -13.76 -3.97
N GLY A 196 -16.36 -12.76 -4.69
CA GLY A 196 -17.18 -11.67 -5.24
C GLY A 196 -17.60 -10.63 -4.20
N TYR A 197 -16.82 -10.44 -3.13
CA TYR A 197 -17.05 -9.47 -2.04
C TYR A 197 -18.41 -9.62 -1.33
N PRO A 198 -18.67 -10.77 -0.70
CA PRO A 198 -19.89 -10.94 0.08
C PRO A 198 -19.94 -9.93 1.23
N GLN A 199 -21.16 -9.55 1.62
CA GLN A 199 -21.38 -8.66 2.76
C GLN A 199 -21.03 -9.39 4.06
N PRO A 200 -20.02 -8.96 4.84
CA PRO A 200 -19.70 -9.57 6.11
C PRO A 200 -20.79 -9.27 7.15
N LEU A 201 -21.24 -10.28 7.87
CA LEU A 201 -22.22 -10.15 8.95
C LEU A 201 -21.57 -10.14 10.33
N THR A 202 -20.56 -10.97 10.52
CA THR A 202 -19.83 -11.08 11.78
C THR A 202 -18.35 -11.26 11.52
N VAL A 203 -17.53 -10.75 12.42
CA VAL A 203 -16.08 -10.93 12.43
C VAL A 203 -15.65 -11.31 13.84
N SER A 204 -14.81 -12.34 13.95
CA SER A 204 -14.10 -12.66 15.18
C SER A 204 -12.62 -12.91 14.90
N GLY A 205 -11.77 -12.62 15.86
CA GLY A 205 -10.33 -12.77 15.68
C GLY A 205 -9.58 -12.85 17.01
N ALA A 206 -8.36 -13.35 16.95
CA ALA A 206 -7.42 -13.32 18.05
C ALA A 206 -6.03 -12.99 17.52
N THR A 207 -5.25 -12.25 18.31
CA THR A 207 -3.86 -11.93 18.02
C THR A 207 -2.94 -12.54 19.09
N PHE A 208 -1.71 -12.87 18.70
CA PHE A 208 -0.73 -13.46 19.58
C PHE A 208 0.62 -12.79 19.43
N SER A 209 1.10 -12.19 20.50
CA SER A 209 2.39 -11.49 20.56
C SER A 209 3.43 -12.36 21.27
N LYS A 210 3.85 -13.46 20.65
CA LYS A 210 4.73 -14.47 21.29
C LYS A 210 6.20 -14.38 20.88
N LEU A 211 6.50 -14.08 19.63
CA LEU A 211 7.87 -14.09 19.11
C LEU A 211 8.55 -12.73 19.20
N GLY A 212 7.85 -11.68 18.79
CA GLY A 212 8.38 -10.32 18.77
C GLY A 212 8.94 -9.83 20.09
N PRO A 213 8.20 -9.94 21.24
CA PRO A 213 8.71 -9.51 22.54
C PRO A 213 9.97 -10.25 22.99
N GLN A 214 10.22 -11.45 22.47
CA GLN A 214 11.39 -12.25 22.75
C GLN A 214 12.56 -11.97 21.78
N GLY A 215 12.39 -11.08 20.83
CA GLY A 215 13.40 -10.82 19.78
C GLY A 215 13.53 -11.93 18.76
N LEU A 216 12.53 -12.81 18.63
CA LEU A 216 12.53 -13.94 17.72
C LEU A 216 11.76 -13.65 16.43
N GLY A 217 12.05 -14.40 15.37
CA GLY A 217 11.30 -14.36 14.11
C GLY A 217 11.65 -13.21 13.17
N LEU A 218 12.69 -12.44 13.45
CA LEU A 218 13.16 -11.31 12.63
C LEU A 218 13.53 -11.77 11.22
N GLY A 219 13.02 -11.06 10.21
CA GLY A 219 13.20 -11.39 8.79
C GLY A 219 14.36 -10.71 8.08
N GLY A 220 15.17 -9.91 8.77
CA GLY A 220 16.32 -9.21 8.19
C GLY A 220 15.97 -8.11 7.19
N TRP A 221 14.77 -7.54 7.24
CA TRP A 221 14.31 -6.44 6.39
C TRP A 221 13.54 -5.39 7.19
N GLY A 222 13.38 -4.21 6.62
CA GLY A 222 12.50 -3.16 7.15
C GLY A 222 13.15 -2.18 8.13
N ALA A 223 14.27 -2.50 8.76
CA ALA A 223 15.07 -1.58 9.55
C ALA A 223 16.46 -2.14 9.87
N ASP A 224 17.36 -1.27 10.26
CA ASP A 224 18.72 -1.62 10.70
C ASP A 224 18.77 -2.05 12.18
N ILE A 225 17.64 -2.01 12.89
CA ILE A 225 17.54 -2.34 14.30
C ILE A 225 17.20 -3.82 14.47
N LEU A 226 18.08 -4.55 15.13
CA LEU A 226 17.96 -6.00 15.34
C LEU A 226 17.38 -6.39 16.71
N LYS A 227 17.12 -5.42 17.60
CA LYS A 227 16.57 -5.65 18.95
C LYS A 227 15.37 -4.76 19.19
N PRO A 228 14.35 -5.23 19.94
CA PRO A 228 13.24 -4.39 20.35
C PRO A 228 13.74 -3.15 21.12
N THR A 229 13.09 -2.03 20.90
CA THR A 229 13.29 -0.78 21.63
C THR A 229 12.01 -0.41 22.38
N SER A 230 12.05 0.64 23.20
CA SER A 230 10.87 1.17 23.89
C SER A 230 9.73 1.58 22.93
N ASN A 231 10.06 1.86 21.67
CA ASN A 231 9.08 2.24 20.63
C ASN A 231 8.55 1.03 19.82
N THR A 232 9.07 -0.17 20.10
CA THR A 232 8.61 -1.39 19.42
C THR A 232 7.36 -1.90 20.12
N GLN A 233 6.26 -2.01 19.39
CA GLN A 233 4.98 -2.54 19.87
C GLN A 233 4.57 -3.72 19.00
N PHE A 234 4.13 -4.80 19.64
CA PHE A 234 3.69 -6.03 18.98
C PHE A 234 2.20 -6.26 19.25
N ASP A 235 1.48 -6.71 18.25
CA ASP A 235 0.09 -7.17 18.34
C ASP A 235 0.00 -8.68 18.18
#